data_8a7641acce25d307c26477a0903096f7
#
_entry.id   8a7641acce25d307c26477a0903096f7
#
_cell.length_a   1.000
_cell.length_b   1.000
_cell.length_c   1.000
_cell.angle_alpha   90.00
_cell.angle_beta   90.00
_cell.angle_gamma   90.00
#
_symmetry.space_group_name_H-M   'P 1'
#
loop_
_entity.id
_entity.type
_entity.pdbx_description
1 polymer ?
#
loop_
_entity_poly.entity_id
_entity_poly.type
_entity_poly.pdbx_seq_one_letter_code
_entity_poly.pdbx_strand_id
1 'polypeptide(L)'
;MQEKRTPVFQNEDGSWGHVTQTVNPLICTIEYSYNTGFPSKKEAEESYQKSQDAYSNQIQQLKKSRKIPFTFSEYLDYWFREVYSPYSTSKSTLFKYRWVLYQIILPHLQNDVLLDCVSEEFLNKLLDSCQGYCQNGGYYAYKLLNIILWSAYQNNYIPEKEFPTLKHYSDPQHKSVFLSTEQIRKLLDQASTTSSYLEILLALFCGLSTGEILGLKYSDLNSKEHTLTIQRLCTDNRAHLDTPTFKNLFGTAQNRTLKIPDFIFQELSKRKKENRLILEANPDTTEFQDY
;
A
#
# COMPACT_ATOMS: atom_id res chain seq x y z
N MET A 1 17.34 7.90 1.62
CA MET A 1 18.01 8.22 0.32
C MET A 1 18.90 7.02 0.04
N GLN A 2 18.51 6.12 -0.87
CA GLN A 2 19.42 5.10 -1.36
C GLN A 2 20.44 5.81 -2.26
N GLU A 3 21.70 5.70 -1.95
CA GLU A 3 22.77 6.06 -2.87
C GLU A 3 22.52 5.32 -4.19
N LYS A 4 22.32 6.08 -5.27
CA LYS A 4 22.35 5.53 -6.62
C LYS A 4 23.73 4.87 -6.78
N ARG A 5 23.78 3.54 -6.72
CA ARG A 5 25.01 2.80 -7.08
C ARG A 5 25.40 3.31 -8.45
N THR A 6 26.53 3.97 -8.54
CA THR A 6 27.08 4.42 -9.82
C THR A 6 27.34 3.16 -10.65
N PRO A 7 26.82 3.09 -11.88
CA PRO A 7 26.98 1.91 -12.72
C PRO A 7 28.43 1.61 -13.10
N VAL A 8 29.33 2.56 -12.83
CA VAL A 8 30.78 2.50 -13.08
C VAL A 8 31.50 2.39 -11.73
N PHE A 9 32.42 1.45 -11.61
CA PHE A 9 33.17 1.14 -10.38
C PHE A 9 34.68 1.05 -10.67
N GLN A 10 35.50 1.20 -9.64
CA GLN A 10 36.94 1.00 -9.72
C GLN A 10 37.29 -0.33 -9.09
N ASN A 11 38.13 -1.10 -9.79
CA ASN A 11 38.66 -2.38 -9.33
C ASN A 11 39.84 -2.17 -8.37
N GLU A 12 40.24 -3.23 -7.67
CA GLU A 12 41.39 -3.21 -6.74
C GLU A 12 42.73 -2.95 -7.45
N ASP A 13 42.84 -3.31 -8.72
CA ASP A 13 44.01 -3.05 -9.57
C ASP A 13 44.08 -1.60 -10.09
N GLY A 14 43.13 -0.75 -9.71
CA GLY A 14 43.03 0.64 -10.15
C GLY A 14 42.37 0.85 -11.50
N SER A 15 42.03 -0.20 -12.25
CA SER A 15 41.25 -0.12 -13.49
C SER A 15 39.77 0.20 -13.20
N TRP A 16 39.07 0.67 -14.22
CA TRP A 16 37.64 0.95 -14.13
C TRP A 16 36.81 -0.11 -14.82
N GLY A 17 35.57 -0.29 -14.36
CA GLY A 17 34.63 -1.20 -14.94
C GLY A 17 33.19 -0.70 -14.84
N HIS A 18 32.29 -1.34 -15.59
CA HIS A 18 30.85 -1.09 -15.50
C HIS A 18 30.05 -2.38 -15.69
N VAL A 19 28.80 -2.35 -15.26
CA VAL A 19 27.84 -3.44 -15.49
C VAL A 19 27.18 -3.23 -16.84
N THR A 20 27.18 -4.26 -17.68
CA THR A 20 26.48 -4.28 -18.97
C THR A 20 25.22 -5.11 -18.86
N GLN A 21 24.16 -4.64 -19.47
CA GLN A 21 22.90 -5.35 -19.62
C GLN A 21 22.74 -5.83 -21.05
N THR A 22 22.34 -7.10 -21.23
CA THR A 22 21.98 -7.68 -22.53
C THR A 22 20.71 -8.49 -22.37
N VAL A 23 19.93 -8.61 -23.44
CA VAL A 23 18.75 -9.47 -23.44
C VAL A 23 19.09 -10.78 -24.11
N ASN A 24 18.87 -11.89 -23.40
CA ASN A 24 18.95 -13.21 -24.00
C ASN A 24 17.75 -13.40 -24.93
N PRO A 25 17.93 -13.50 -26.26
CA PRO A 25 16.81 -13.55 -27.19
C PRO A 25 16.00 -14.84 -27.13
N LEU A 26 16.54 -15.91 -26.54
CA LEU A 26 15.89 -17.23 -26.45
C LEU A 26 14.91 -17.30 -25.29
N ILE A 27 15.33 -16.79 -24.12
CA ILE A 27 14.55 -16.84 -22.89
C ILE A 27 14.03 -15.47 -22.46
N CYS A 28 14.35 -14.41 -23.21
CA CYS A 28 13.90 -13.03 -22.99
C CYS A 28 14.23 -12.47 -21.62
N THR A 29 15.24 -13.00 -20.95
CA THR A 29 15.73 -12.50 -19.66
C THR A 29 16.85 -11.49 -19.86
N ILE A 30 16.98 -10.56 -18.92
CA ILE A 30 18.11 -9.64 -18.87
C ILE A 30 19.27 -10.34 -18.18
N GLU A 31 20.39 -10.40 -18.89
CA GLU A 31 21.66 -10.91 -18.37
C GLU A 31 22.56 -9.75 -18.03
N TYR A 32 23.27 -9.87 -16.91
CA TYR A 32 24.24 -8.88 -16.46
C TYR A 32 25.65 -9.44 -16.64
N SER A 33 26.52 -8.64 -17.23
CA SER A 33 27.95 -8.94 -17.35
C SER A 33 28.79 -7.79 -16.87
N TYR A 34 30.03 -8.07 -16.45
CA TYR A 34 30.95 -7.05 -15.98
C TYR A 34 31.99 -6.79 -17.06
N ASN A 35 32.06 -5.54 -17.54
CA ASN A 35 33.11 -5.04 -18.39
C ASN A 35 34.15 -4.31 -17.54
N THR A 36 35.37 -4.79 -17.52
CA THR A 36 36.46 -4.26 -16.69
C THR A 36 37.71 -3.98 -17.54
N GLY A 37 38.71 -3.30 -16.93
CA GLY A 37 39.99 -3.02 -17.60
C GLY A 37 40.08 -1.70 -18.31
N PHE A 38 39.15 -0.77 -18.04
CA PHE A 38 39.24 0.59 -18.58
C PHE A 38 40.29 1.43 -17.82
N PRO A 39 41.18 2.12 -18.53
CA PRO A 39 42.26 2.89 -17.89
C PRO A 39 41.77 4.18 -17.20
N SER A 40 40.57 4.67 -17.56
CA SER A 40 39.98 5.86 -16.94
C SER A 40 38.46 5.71 -16.68
N LYS A 41 37.98 6.44 -15.69
CA LYS A 41 36.56 6.52 -15.37
C LYS A 41 35.74 7.02 -16.58
N LYS A 42 36.26 7.97 -17.33
CA LYS A 42 35.59 8.54 -18.50
C LYS A 42 35.37 7.50 -19.60
N GLU A 43 36.36 6.68 -19.88
CA GLU A 43 36.23 5.58 -20.88
C GLU A 43 35.25 4.52 -20.44
N ALA A 44 35.21 4.17 -19.14
CA ALA A 44 34.21 3.27 -18.59
C ALA A 44 32.79 3.85 -18.69
N GLU A 45 32.62 5.15 -18.44
CA GLU A 45 31.33 5.86 -18.59
C GLU A 45 30.86 5.91 -20.06
N GLU A 46 31.77 6.19 -20.99
CA GLU A 46 31.45 6.19 -22.43
C GLU A 46 31.06 4.78 -22.92
N SER A 47 31.80 3.75 -22.46
CA SER A 47 31.46 2.35 -22.75
C SER A 47 30.11 1.93 -22.13
N TYR A 48 29.85 2.34 -20.91
CA TYR A 48 28.57 2.14 -20.25
C TYR A 48 27.42 2.75 -21.05
N GLN A 49 27.54 4.02 -21.48
CA GLN A 49 26.50 4.69 -22.26
C GLN A 49 26.23 3.95 -23.58
N LYS A 50 27.26 3.51 -24.29
CA LYS A 50 27.09 2.73 -25.51
C LYS A 50 26.37 1.40 -25.25
N SER A 51 26.68 0.73 -24.14
CA SER A 51 26.01 -0.50 -23.77
C SER A 51 24.53 -0.29 -23.41
N GLN A 52 24.19 0.82 -22.77
CA GLN A 52 22.81 1.20 -22.48
C GLN A 52 22.00 1.51 -23.74
N ASP A 53 22.61 2.21 -24.71
CA ASP A 53 21.96 2.51 -25.99
C ASP A 53 21.73 1.21 -26.78
N ALA A 54 22.68 0.29 -26.80
CA ALA A 54 22.54 -1.02 -27.43
C ALA A 54 21.43 -1.88 -26.79
N TYR A 55 21.40 -1.91 -25.46
CA TYR A 55 20.34 -2.57 -24.70
C TYR A 55 18.96 -1.97 -25.01
N SER A 56 18.82 -0.66 -24.97
CA SER A 56 17.56 0.03 -25.27
C SER A 56 17.07 -0.29 -26.69
N ASN A 57 17.95 -0.31 -27.67
CA ASN A 57 17.63 -0.66 -29.05
C ASN A 57 17.19 -2.15 -29.18
N GLN A 58 17.88 -3.05 -28.46
CA GLN A 58 17.54 -4.47 -28.45
C GLN A 58 16.15 -4.71 -27.85
N ILE A 59 15.82 -4.07 -26.73
CA ILE A 59 14.48 -4.13 -26.11
C ILE A 59 13.41 -3.60 -27.08
N GLN A 60 13.65 -2.45 -27.72
CA GLN A 60 12.68 -1.89 -28.66
C GLN A 60 12.42 -2.81 -29.88
N GLN A 61 13.47 -3.44 -30.40
CA GLN A 61 13.32 -4.42 -31.48
C GLN A 61 12.50 -5.65 -31.06
N LEU A 62 12.77 -6.18 -29.84
CA LEU A 62 12.02 -7.32 -29.30
C LEU A 62 10.55 -6.96 -29.05
N LYS A 63 10.26 -5.82 -28.47
CA LYS A 63 8.88 -5.33 -28.28
C LYS A 63 8.15 -5.23 -29.62
N LYS A 64 8.79 -4.66 -30.63
CA LYS A 64 8.20 -4.52 -31.97
C LYS A 64 7.94 -5.87 -32.64
N SER A 65 8.88 -6.81 -32.56
CA SER A 65 8.76 -8.15 -33.18
C SER A 65 7.67 -9.01 -32.52
N ARG A 66 7.56 -8.93 -31.20
CA ARG A 66 6.59 -9.69 -30.40
C ARG A 66 5.23 -9.00 -30.23
N LYS A 67 5.09 -7.73 -30.64
CA LYS A 67 3.89 -6.89 -30.43
C LYS A 67 3.55 -6.72 -28.93
N ILE A 68 4.53 -6.89 -28.03
CA ILE A 68 4.39 -6.68 -26.59
C ILE A 68 5.01 -5.34 -26.23
N PRO A 69 4.24 -4.35 -25.77
CA PRO A 69 4.76 -3.00 -25.53
C PRO A 69 5.58 -2.87 -24.24
N PHE A 70 5.57 -3.87 -23.36
CA PHE A 70 6.08 -3.77 -22.01
C PHE A 70 7.09 -4.86 -21.64
N THR A 71 8.08 -4.48 -20.82
CA THR A 71 8.73 -5.40 -19.90
C THR A 71 7.81 -5.61 -18.67
N PHE A 72 8.13 -6.57 -17.81
CA PHE A 72 7.33 -6.84 -16.62
C PHE A 72 7.29 -5.61 -15.69
N SER A 73 8.45 -5.00 -15.40
CA SER A 73 8.51 -3.80 -14.55
C SER A 73 7.74 -2.62 -15.13
N GLU A 74 7.85 -2.39 -16.45
CA GLU A 74 7.09 -1.33 -17.12
C GLU A 74 5.58 -1.56 -17.04
N TYR A 75 5.14 -2.82 -17.16
CA TYR A 75 3.72 -3.14 -17.04
C TYR A 75 3.21 -2.94 -15.61
N LEU A 76 3.98 -3.31 -14.61
CA LEU A 76 3.64 -3.06 -13.19
C LEU A 76 3.40 -1.58 -12.92
N ASP A 77 4.30 -0.71 -13.40
CA ASP A 77 4.18 0.75 -13.25
C ASP A 77 3.01 1.31 -14.07
N TYR A 78 2.87 0.90 -15.34
CA TYR A 78 1.76 1.27 -16.21
C TYR A 78 0.41 0.89 -15.60
N TRP A 79 0.28 -0.36 -15.14
CA TRP A 79 -0.95 -0.84 -14.53
C TRP A 79 -1.34 0.02 -13.31
N PHE A 80 -0.38 0.34 -12.45
CA PHE A 80 -0.68 1.15 -11.28
C PHE A 80 -1.11 2.56 -11.65
N ARG A 81 -0.41 3.22 -12.57
CA ARG A 81 -0.66 4.63 -12.92
C ARG A 81 -1.86 4.83 -13.82
N GLU A 82 -2.01 3.99 -14.84
CA GLU A 82 -2.98 4.21 -15.92
C GLU A 82 -4.22 3.33 -15.77
N VAL A 83 -4.10 2.13 -15.19
CA VAL A 83 -5.21 1.19 -15.10
C VAL A 83 -5.90 1.23 -13.73
N TYR A 84 -5.12 1.31 -12.64
CA TYR A 84 -5.70 1.21 -11.29
C TYR A 84 -5.94 2.57 -10.61
N SER A 85 -4.92 3.44 -10.58
CA SER A 85 -4.96 4.69 -9.81
C SER A 85 -6.09 5.64 -10.22
N PRO A 86 -6.38 5.86 -11.52
CA PRO A 86 -7.43 6.79 -11.95
C PRO A 86 -8.84 6.38 -11.52
N TYR A 87 -9.08 5.07 -11.37
CA TYR A 87 -10.39 4.51 -11.05
C TYR A 87 -10.54 4.07 -9.60
N SER A 88 -9.49 4.23 -8.78
CA SER A 88 -9.51 3.81 -7.39
C SER A 88 -10.32 4.79 -6.53
N THR A 89 -11.38 4.29 -5.92
CA THR A 89 -12.21 5.07 -4.98
C THR A 89 -11.69 5.03 -3.55
N SER A 90 -10.80 4.09 -3.24
CA SER A 90 -10.25 3.89 -1.89
C SER A 90 -8.81 4.40 -1.78
N LYS A 91 -8.63 5.57 -1.19
CA LYS A 91 -7.28 6.12 -0.93
C LYS A 91 -6.40 5.16 -0.13
N SER A 92 -6.97 4.48 0.89
CA SER A 92 -6.23 3.52 1.73
C SER A 92 -5.70 2.33 0.90
N THR A 93 -6.52 1.77 0.02
CA THR A 93 -6.09 0.69 -0.88
C THR A 93 -5.06 1.17 -1.90
N LEU A 94 -5.25 2.37 -2.45
CA LEU A 94 -4.29 3.00 -3.37
C LEU A 94 -2.90 3.15 -2.72
N PHE A 95 -2.84 3.67 -1.49
CA PHE A 95 -1.59 3.79 -0.74
C PHE A 95 -0.95 2.43 -0.44
N LYS A 96 -1.76 1.43 -0.07
CA LYS A 96 -1.29 0.07 0.18
C LYS A 96 -0.66 -0.54 -1.08
N TYR A 97 -1.34 -0.46 -2.23
CA TYR A 97 -0.83 -1.01 -3.49
C TYR A 97 0.41 -0.26 -3.97
N ARG A 98 0.42 1.08 -3.84
CA ARG A 98 1.60 1.89 -4.11
C ARG A 98 2.80 1.44 -3.27
N TRP A 99 2.60 1.25 -1.98
CA TRP A 99 3.65 0.81 -1.08
C TRP A 99 4.15 -0.59 -1.44
N VAL A 100 3.24 -1.55 -1.67
CA VAL A 100 3.60 -2.91 -2.07
C VAL A 100 4.37 -2.92 -3.39
N LEU A 101 3.92 -2.17 -4.38
CA LEU A 101 4.57 -2.12 -5.68
C LEU A 101 5.97 -1.49 -5.62
N TYR A 102 6.09 -0.29 -5.06
CA TYR A 102 7.33 0.49 -5.14
C TYR A 102 8.31 0.23 -4.00
N GLN A 103 7.88 -0.36 -2.88
CA GLN A 103 8.78 -0.65 -1.76
C GLN A 103 9.03 -2.16 -1.57
N ILE A 104 8.12 -3.02 -2.06
CA ILE A 104 8.28 -4.47 -1.90
C ILE A 104 8.61 -5.14 -3.23
N ILE A 105 7.84 -4.93 -4.30
CA ILE A 105 8.01 -5.70 -5.55
C ILE A 105 9.16 -5.17 -6.40
N LEU A 106 9.08 -3.91 -6.85
CA LEU A 106 10.06 -3.35 -7.79
C LEU A 106 11.50 -3.33 -7.27
N PRO A 107 11.80 -3.04 -5.98
CA PRO A 107 13.17 -3.08 -5.49
C PRO A 107 13.79 -4.49 -5.45
N HIS A 108 12.95 -5.54 -5.42
CA HIS A 108 13.39 -6.95 -5.37
C HIS A 108 13.34 -7.63 -6.73
N LEU A 109 12.97 -6.92 -7.77
CA LEU A 109 13.03 -7.37 -9.14
C LEU A 109 14.49 -7.30 -9.62
N GLN A 110 15.22 -8.41 -9.49
CA GLN A 110 16.64 -8.48 -9.83
C GLN A 110 16.90 -8.43 -11.33
N ASN A 111 16.09 -9.17 -12.08
CA ASN A 111 16.16 -9.26 -13.54
C ASN A 111 14.79 -8.98 -14.13
N ASP A 112 14.70 -8.03 -15.05
CA ASP A 112 13.45 -7.77 -15.74
C ASP A 112 13.31 -8.71 -16.96
N VAL A 113 12.07 -9.00 -17.35
CA VAL A 113 11.75 -9.87 -18.49
C VAL A 113 10.69 -9.20 -19.35
N LEU A 114 10.54 -9.60 -20.60
CA LEU A 114 9.37 -9.20 -21.38
C LEU A 114 8.10 -9.79 -20.76
N LEU A 115 7.01 -9.06 -20.81
CA LEU A 115 5.76 -9.43 -20.12
C LEU A 115 5.21 -10.79 -20.56
N ASP A 116 5.37 -11.14 -21.84
CA ASP A 116 4.98 -12.44 -22.41
C ASP A 116 5.95 -13.60 -22.05
N CYS A 117 7.09 -13.30 -21.45
CA CYS A 117 8.10 -14.27 -21.01
C CYS A 117 8.12 -14.47 -19.49
N VAL A 118 7.15 -13.92 -18.78
CA VAL A 118 7.03 -14.06 -17.32
C VAL A 118 6.72 -15.51 -16.98
N SER A 119 7.71 -16.23 -16.41
CA SER A 119 7.54 -17.62 -16.00
C SER A 119 7.14 -17.75 -14.53
N GLU A 120 6.58 -18.92 -14.20
CA GLU A 120 6.24 -19.28 -12.82
C GLU A 120 7.50 -19.26 -11.92
N GLU A 121 8.63 -19.78 -12.41
CA GLU A 121 9.89 -19.78 -11.67
C GLU A 121 10.38 -18.36 -11.35
N PHE A 122 10.32 -17.46 -12.33
CA PHE A 122 10.68 -16.05 -12.17
C PHE A 122 9.83 -15.39 -11.08
N LEU A 123 8.51 -15.56 -11.13
CA LEU A 123 7.59 -14.97 -10.16
C LEU A 123 7.75 -15.53 -8.76
N ASN A 124 7.97 -16.84 -8.65
CA ASN A 124 8.17 -17.48 -7.36
C ASN A 124 9.48 -17.03 -6.68
N LYS A 125 10.56 -16.85 -7.45
CA LYS A 125 11.82 -16.26 -6.94
C LYS A 125 11.61 -14.81 -6.47
N LEU A 126 10.84 -14.01 -7.20
CA LEU A 126 10.49 -12.65 -6.80
C LEU A 126 9.68 -12.65 -5.50
N LEU A 127 8.67 -13.51 -5.37
CA LEU A 127 7.84 -13.63 -4.17
C LEU A 127 8.66 -14.06 -2.94
N ASP A 128 9.59 -15.02 -3.10
CA ASP A 128 10.49 -15.44 -2.03
C ASP A 128 11.42 -14.29 -1.58
N SER A 129 11.90 -13.47 -2.51
CA SER A 129 12.69 -12.27 -2.21
C SER A 129 11.86 -11.23 -1.44
N CYS A 130 10.60 -11.00 -1.85
CA CYS A 130 9.68 -10.12 -1.15
C CYS A 130 9.38 -10.62 0.28
N GLN A 131 9.23 -11.94 0.48
CA GLN A 131 9.02 -12.54 1.80
C GLN A 131 10.23 -12.37 2.71
N GLY A 132 11.43 -12.43 2.17
CA GLY A 132 12.67 -12.19 2.93
C GLY A 132 12.85 -10.75 3.40
N TYR A 133 12.23 -9.80 2.71
CA TYR A 133 12.39 -8.37 3.01
C TYR A 133 11.61 -7.90 4.24
N CYS A 134 10.35 -8.30 4.37
CA CYS A 134 9.52 -7.91 5.51
C CYS A 134 8.49 -8.99 5.85
N GLN A 135 7.99 -8.92 7.10
CA GLN A 135 6.92 -9.81 7.55
C GLN A 135 5.70 -9.71 6.62
N ASN A 136 5.28 -10.85 6.06
CA ASN A 136 4.18 -10.97 5.11
C ASN A 136 4.42 -10.28 3.74
N GLY A 137 5.66 -9.91 3.42
CA GLY A 137 5.99 -9.30 2.13
C GLY A 137 5.59 -10.16 0.94
N GLY A 138 5.86 -11.46 0.99
CA GLY A 138 5.43 -12.43 -0.03
C GLY A 138 3.91 -12.48 -0.20
N TYR A 139 3.15 -12.45 0.90
CA TYR A 139 1.68 -12.42 0.84
C TYR A 139 1.14 -11.14 0.18
N TYR A 140 1.67 -9.98 0.54
CA TYR A 140 1.22 -8.72 -0.08
C TYR A 140 1.59 -8.65 -1.56
N ALA A 141 2.81 -9.08 -1.91
CA ALA A 141 3.25 -9.17 -3.30
C ALA A 141 2.40 -10.17 -4.09
N TYR A 142 2.17 -11.38 -3.56
CA TYR A 142 1.31 -12.41 -4.15
C TYR A 142 -0.09 -11.86 -4.48
N LYS A 143 -0.75 -11.22 -3.52
CA LYS A 143 -2.08 -10.63 -3.77
C LYS A 143 -2.08 -9.58 -4.88
N LEU A 144 -1.11 -8.68 -4.87
CA LEU A 144 -1.05 -7.62 -5.87
C LEU A 144 -0.70 -8.15 -7.25
N LEU A 145 0.30 -9.05 -7.34
CA LEU A 145 0.71 -9.66 -8.60
C LEU A 145 -0.40 -10.47 -9.25
N ASN A 146 -1.20 -11.21 -8.49
CA ASN A 146 -2.38 -11.89 -9.05
C ASN A 146 -3.33 -10.93 -9.76
N ILE A 147 -3.61 -9.77 -9.18
CA ILE A 147 -4.50 -8.76 -9.78
C ILE A 147 -3.88 -8.20 -11.06
N ILE A 148 -2.59 -7.88 -11.02
CA ILE A 148 -1.87 -7.29 -12.16
C ILE A 148 -1.75 -8.28 -13.31
N LEU A 149 -1.36 -9.52 -13.02
CA LEU A 149 -1.23 -10.57 -14.05
C LEU A 149 -2.59 -10.91 -14.68
N TRP A 150 -3.65 -10.96 -13.87
CA TRP A 150 -5.00 -11.15 -14.40
C TRP A 150 -5.40 -10.00 -15.34
N SER A 151 -5.06 -8.76 -15.00
CA SER A 151 -5.26 -7.61 -15.89
C SER A 151 -4.44 -7.74 -17.18
N ALA A 152 -3.19 -8.21 -17.12
CA ALA A 152 -2.35 -8.45 -18.28
C ALA A 152 -2.95 -9.52 -19.22
N TYR A 153 -3.46 -10.59 -18.62
CA TYR A 153 -4.14 -11.66 -19.36
C TYR A 153 -5.40 -11.15 -20.07
N GLN A 154 -6.27 -10.40 -19.38
CA GLN A 154 -7.47 -9.83 -19.97
C GLN A 154 -7.18 -8.84 -21.12
N ASN A 155 -6.04 -8.18 -21.09
CA ASN A 155 -5.59 -7.30 -22.18
C ASN A 155 -4.78 -8.03 -23.26
N ASN A 156 -4.74 -9.37 -23.25
CA ASN A 156 -4.02 -10.21 -24.20
C ASN A 156 -2.51 -9.96 -24.24
N TYR A 157 -1.90 -9.48 -23.14
CA TYR A 157 -0.46 -9.34 -23.03
C TYR A 157 0.22 -10.63 -22.56
N ILE A 158 -0.51 -11.52 -21.90
CA ILE A 158 -0.07 -12.87 -21.49
C ILE A 158 -1.01 -13.87 -22.14
N PRO A 159 -0.50 -14.84 -22.96
CA PRO A 159 -1.32 -15.88 -23.55
C PRO A 159 -1.94 -16.82 -22.50
N GLU A 160 -3.14 -17.34 -22.76
CA GLU A 160 -3.87 -18.21 -21.82
C GLU A 160 -3.06 -19.45 -21.41
N LYS A 161 -2.36 -20.05 -22.36
CA LYS A 161 -1.54 -21.27 -22.14
C LYS A 161 -0.28 -21.00 -21.28
N GLU A 162 0.10 -19.75 -21.14
CA GLU A 162 1.32 -19.30 -20.46
C GLU A 162 0.99 -18.52 -19.17
N PHE A 163 -0.29 -18.52 -18.74
CA PHE A 163 -0.67 -17.82 -17.52
C PHE A 163 0.00 -18.51 -16.32
N PRO A 164 0.91 -17.80 -15.60
CA PRO A 164 1.72 -18.41 -14.56
C PRO A 164 0.92 -18.68 -13.29
N THR A 165 1.15 -19.84 -12.68
CA THR A 165 0.62 -20.16 -11.36
C THR A 165 1.57 -19.65 -10.28
N LEU A 166 1.09 -18.76 -9.43
CA LEU A 166 1.88 -18.20 -8.34
C LEU A 166 1.91 -19.14 -7.12
N LYS A 167 3.07 -19.26 -6.48
CA LYS A 167 3.19 -19.86 -5.15
C LYS A 167 2.25 -19.17 -4.17
N HIS A 168 1.39 -19.95 -3.55
CA HIS A 168 0.42 -19.42 -2.61
C HIS A 168 1.09 -19.01 -1.30
N TYR A 169 0.87 -17.76 -0.91
CA TYR A 169 1.18 -17.25 0.42
C TYR A 169 -0.13 -17.05 1.18
N SER A 170 -0.29 -17.78 2.28
CA SER A 170 -1.49 -17.71 3.11
C SER A 170 -1.63 -16.35 3.78
N ASP A 171 -2.87 -15.94 4.00
CA ASP A 171 -3.18 -14.74 4.78
C ASP A 171 -2.54 -14.88 6.18
N PRO A 172 -1.76 -13.89 6.62
CA PRO A 172 -1.25 -13.90 7.97
C PRO A 172 -2.42 -13.98 8.95
N GLN A 173 -2.53 -15.10 9.64
CA GLN A 173 -3.58 -15.30 10.62
C GLN A 173 -3.32 -14.37 11.80
N HIS A 174 -4.05 -13.27 11.83
CA HIS A 174 -4.13 -12.45 13.05
C HIS A 174 -4.95 -13.25 14.07
N LYS A 175 -4.25 -13.82 15.05
CA LYS A 175 -4.93 -14.39 16.21
C LYS A 175 -5.69 -13.25 16.88
N SER A 176 -7.02 -13.34 16.87
CA SER A 176 -7.84 -12.39 17.61
C SER A 176 -7.47 -12.47 19.09
N VAL A 177 -7.00 -11.35 19.65
CA VAL A 177 -6.70 -11.25 21.07
C VAL A 177 -7.97 -10.79 21.77
N PHE A 178 -8.53 -11.68 22.59
CA PHE A 178 -9.66 -11.33 23.45
C PHE A 178 -9.13 -10.86 24.81
N LEU A 179 -9.54 -9.67 25.21
CA LEU A 179 -9.17 -9.14 26.51
C LEU A 179 -9.99 -9.82 27.60
N SER A 180 -9.33 -10.24 28.68
CA SER A 180 -10.02 -10.70 29.88
C SER A 180 -10.70 -9.54 30.60
N THR A 181 -11.66 -9.83 31.47
CA THR A 181 -12.35 -8.80 32.29
C THR A 181 -11.35 -7.97 33.11
N GLU A 182 -10.30 -8.61 33.63
CA GLU A 182 -9.25 -7.93 34.39
C GLU A 182 -8.43 -6.99 33.50
N GLN A 183 -8.09 -7.42 32.29
CA GLN A 183 -7.38 -6.58 31.30
C GLN A 183 -8.24 -5.39 30.87
N ILE A 184 -9.55 -5.59 30.67
CA ILE A 184 -10.49 -4.50 30.36
C ILE A 184 -10.53 -3.49 31.51
N ARG A 185 -10.62 -3.94 32.77
CA ARG A 185 -10.59 -3.03 33.92
C ARG A 185 -9.31 -2.20 33.97
N LYS A 186 -8.15 -2.85 33.86
CA LYS A 186 -6.85 -2.15 33.81
C LYS A 186 -6.76 -1.13 32.67
N LEU A 187 -7.27 -1.50 31.48
CA LEU A 187 -7.33 -0.59 30.33
C LEU A 187 -8.18 0.63 30.63
N LEU A 188 -9.37 0.44 31.19
CA LEU A 188 -10.30 1.54 31.51
C LEU A 188 -9.74 2.44 32.63
N ASP A 189 -9.13 1.86 33.66
CA ASP A 189 -8.50 2.60 34.73
C ASP A 189 -7.38 3.51 34.18
N GLN A 190 -6.51 2.98 33.32
CA GLN A 190 -5.45 3.76 32.69
C GLN A 190 -5.97 4.79 31.69
N ALA A 191 -7.00 4.45 30.92
CA ALA A 191 -7.58 5.33 29.93
C ALA A 191 -8.39 6.49 30.55
N SER A 192 -8.91 6.32 31.78
CA SER A 192 -9.79 7.30 32.45
C SER A 192 -9.19 8.70 32.58
N THR A 193 -7.87 8.80 32.57
CA THR A 193 -7.12 10.07 32.64
C THR A 193 -6.70 10.61 31.27
N THR A 194 -7.03 9.92 30.20
CA THR A 194 -6.66 10.30 28.82
C THR A 194 -7.81 10.93 28.07
N SER A 195 -7.48 11.72 27.05
CA SER A 195 -8.49 12.30 26.14
C SER A 195 -9.23 11.26 25.31
N SER A 196 -8.68 10.05 25.15
CA SER A 196 -9.25 8.95 24.35
C SER A 196 -10.16 8.00 25.15
N TYR A 197 -10.52 8.34 26.38
CA TYR A 197 -11.34 7.48 27.23
C TYR A 197 -12.70 7.15 26.61
N LEU A 198 -13.40 8.18 26.11
CA LEU A 198 -14.71 8.02 25.48
C LEU A 198 -14.65 7.14 24.22
N GLU A 199 -13.62 7.33 23.39
CA GLU A 199 -13.39 6.54 22.18
C GLU A 199 -13.18 5.05 22.51
N ILE A 200 -12.43 4.76 23.59
CA ILE A 200 -12.21 3.39 24.09
C ILE A 200 -13.54 2.79 24.60
N LEU A 201 -14.36 3.54 25.33
CA LEU A 201 -15.68 3.09 25.76
C LEU A 201 -16.58 2.75 24.57
N LEU A 202 -16.64 3.61 23.56
CA LEU A 202 -17.44 3.39 22.35
C LEU A 202 -16.97 2.14 21.58
N ALA A 203 -15.66 1.93 21.48
CA ALA A 203 -15.10 0.72 20.85
C ALA A 203 -15.45 -0.54 21.62
N LEU A 204 -15.28 -0.55 22.96
CA LEU A 204 -15.47 -1.73 23.80
C LEU A 204 -16.95 -2.11 23.98
N PHE A 205 -17.82 -1.15 24.22
CA PHE A 205 -19.20 -1.40 24.63
C PHE A 205 -20.23 -1.21 23.51
N CYS A 206 -19.90 -0.43 22.48
CA CYS A 206 -20.77 -0.23 21.31
C CYS A 206 -20.26 -0.94 20.06
N GLY A 207 -19.06 -1.52 20.09
CA GLY A 207 -18.47 -2.25 18.95
C GLY A 207 -18.19 -1.34 17.74
N LEU A 208 -17.89 -0.07 17.96
CA LEU A 208 -17.61 0.88 16.91
C LEU A 208 -16.16 0.75 16.43
N SER A 209 -15.98 0.77 15.13
CA SER A 209 -14.65 0.89 14.52
C SER A 209 -14.10 2.31 14.68
N THR A 210 -12.77 2.47 14.59
CA THR A 210 -12.11 3.77 14.66
C THR A 210 -12.69 4.78 13.67
N GLY A 211 -12.97 4.35 12.42
CA GLY A 211 -13.56 5.24 11.42
C GLY A 211 -14.98 5.68 11.76
N GLU A 212 -15.78 4.80 12.36
CA GLU A 212 -17.14 5.14 12.82
C GLU A 212 -17.08 6.12 14.00
N ILE A 213 -16.20 5.87 14.98
CA ILE A 213 -16.02 6.77 16.14
C ILE A 213 -15.62 8.18 15.69
N LEU A 214 -14.62 8.28 14.80
CA LEU A 214 -14.18 9.57 14.25
C LEU A 214 -15.20 10.23 13.31
N GLY A 215 -16.19 9.48 12.86
CA GLY A 215 -17.29 9.98 12.02
C GLY A 215 -18.52 10.42 12.82
N LEU A 216 -18.56 10.22 14.15
CA LEU A 216 -19.70 10.57 14.96
C LEU A 216 -19.90 12.07 15.07
N LYS A 217 -21.17 12.45 15.13
CA LYS A 217 -21.62 13.81 15.44
C LYS A 217 -22.53 13.82 16.65
N TYR A 218 -22.58 14.93 17.37
CA TYR A 218 -23.53 15.07 18.47
C TYR A 218 -25.00 15.04 18.01
N SER A 219 -25.28 15.39 16.75
CA SER A 219 -26.60 15.27 16.12
C SER A 219 -27.02 13.80 15.87
N ASP A 220 -26.08 12.84 15.91
CA ASP A 220 -26.40 11.42 15.80
C ASP A 220 -26.96 10.81 17.10
N LEU A 221 -26.87 11.55 18.21
CA LEU A 221 -27.30 11.11 19.53
C LEU A 221 -28.76 11.52 19.81
N ASN A 222 -29.65 10.55 20.02
CA ASN A 222 -30.99 10.79 20.53
C ASN A 222 -31.00 10.72 22.05
N SER A 223 -31.06 11.87 22.69
CA SER A 223 -31.02 12.00 24.16
C SER A 223 -32.26 11.47 24.87
N LYS A 224 -33.41 11.37 24.19
CA LYS A 224 -34.66 10.84 24.79
C LYS A 224 -34.68 9.34 24.87
N GLU A 225 -34.12 8.68 23.84
CA GLU A 225 -34.14 7.24 23.71
C GLU A 225 -32.81 6.56 24.07
N HIS A 226 -31.79 7.38 24.40
CA HIS A 226 -30.40 6.92 24.61
C HIS A 226 -29.92 6.04 23.45
N THR A 227 -30.12 6.52 22.22
CA THR A 227 -29.67 5.83 21.01
C THR A 227 -28.66 6.65 20.24
N LEU A 228 -27.74 5.95 19.55
CA LEU A 228 -26.70 6.52 18.70
C LEU A 228 -26.84 5.94 17.30
N THR A 229 -26.97 6.79 16.29
CA THR A 229 -27.08 6.38 14.89
C THR A 229 -25.75 6.51 14.16
N ILE A 230 -25.25 5.41 13.62
CA ILE A 230 -24.00 5.36 12.87
C ILE A 230 -24.32 5.57 11.40
N GLN A 231 -24.05 6.78 10.88
CA GLN A 231 -24.44 7.21 9.52
C GLN A 231 -23.23 7.44 8.60
N ARG A 232 -22.04 7.57 9.16
CA ARG A 232 -20.81 7.88 8.41
C ARG A 232 -19.59 7.29 9.09
N LEU A 233 -18.50 7.24 8.33
CA LEU A 233 -17.19 6.91 8.86
C LEU A 233 -16.13 7.86 8.31
N CYS A 234 -15.13 8.15 9.11
CA CYS A 234 -13.92 8.84 8.67
C CYS A 234 -13.05 7.84 7.90
N THR A 235 -12.77 8.13 6.63
CA THR A 235 -11.99 7.24 5.75
C THR A 235 -10.52 7.60 5.72
N ASP A 236 -10.18 8.84 6.09
CA ASP A 236 -8.81 9.33 6.06
C ASP A 236 -8.57 10.22 7.28
N ASN A 237 -7.93 9.66 8.29
CA ASN A 237 -7.57 10.31 9.54
C ASN A 237 -6.05 10.54 9.65
N ARG A 238 -5.30 10.47 8.54
CA ARG A 238 -3.86 10.66 8.58
C ARG A 238 -3.53 12.12 8.85
N ALA A 239 -2.57 12.32 9.75
CA ALA A 239 -2.08 13.62 10.20
C ALA A 239 -1.55 14.58 9.10
N HIS A 240 -1.62 14.20 7.83
CA HIS A 240 -1.13 14.96 6.69
C HIS A 240 -2.22 15.56 5.80
N LEU A 241 -3.48 15.40 6.18
CA LEU A 241 -4.60 16.01 5.47
C LEU A 241 -5.20 17.09 6.38
N ASP A 242 -5.24 18.30 5.89
CA ASP A 242 -5.80 19.45 6.59
C ASP A 242 -7.29 19.28 6.91
N THR A 243 -7.99 18.37 6.21
CA THR A 243 -9.40 18.08 6.41
C THR A 243 -9.69 16.58 6.40
N PRO A 244 -10.43 16.05 7.41
CA PRO A 244 -10.86 14.65 7.42
C PRO A 244 -11.86 14.38 6.28
N THR A 245 -11.75 13.19 5.67
CA THR A 245 -12.66 12.74 4.61
C THR A 245 -13.69 11.79 5.19
N PHE A 246 -14.97 12.07 5.00
CA PHE A 246 -16.09 11.25 5.49
C PHE A 246 -16.78 10.50 4.37
N LYS A 247 -17.14 9.23 4.62
CA LYS A 247 -17.97 8.40 3.77
C LYS A 247 -19.33 8.22 4.43
N ASN A 248 -20.40 8.53 3.72
CA ASN A 248 -21.77 8.24 4.16
C ASN A 248 -22.06 6.73 4.07
N LEU A 249 -22.73 6.19 5.07
CA LEU A 249 -23.11 4.78 5.16
C LEU A 249 -24.56 4.51 4.78
N PHE A 250 -25.30 5.54 4.38
CA PHE A 250 -26.70 5.40 4.00
C PHE A 250 -26.91 4.32 2.93
N GLY A 251 -27.91 3.44 3.13
CA GLY A 251 -28.17 2.32 2.23
C GLY A 251 -27.22 1.12 2.37
N THR A 252 -26.31 1.13 3.33
CA THR A 252 -25.43 -0.01 3.63
C THR A 252 -25.83 -0.70 4.94
N ALA A 253 -25.44 -1.96 5.12
CA ALA A 253 -25.66 -2.69 6.39
C ALA A 253 -24.88 -2.09 7.58
N GLN A 254 -23.94 -1.18 7.34
CA GLN A 254 -23.19 -0.48 8.39
C GLN A 254 -23.98 0.70 8.99
N ASN A 255 -24.96 1.25 8.26
CA ASN A 255 -25.87 2.26 8.80
C ASN A 255 -26.82 1.57 9.81
N ARG A 256 -26.68 1.92 11.07
CA ARG A 256 -27.41 1.31 12.16
C ARG A 256 -27.60 2.26 13.33
N THR A 257 -28.67 2.01 14.09
CA THR A 257 -28.93 2.71 15.38
C THR A 257 -28.69 1.73 16.52
N LEU A 258 -27.92 2.14 17.49
CA LEU A 258 -27.57 1.36 18.68
C LEU A 258 -28.16 2.02 19.92
N LYS A 259 -28.72 1.20 20.82
CA LYS A 259 -29.03 1.66 22.17
C LYS A 259 -27.73 1.65 22.98
N ILE A 260 -27.41 2.79 23.58
CA ILE A 260 -26.16 2.94 24.34
C ILE A 260 -26.42 2.89 25.85
N PRO A 261 -25.50 2.30 26.64
CA PRO A 261 -25.57 2.30 28.09
C PRO A 261 -25.55 3.71 28.68
N ASP A 262 -26.22 3.90 29.81
CA ASP A 262 -26.34 5.24 30.46
C ASP A 262 -24.97 5.85 30.81
N PHE A 263 -23.99 5.05 31.21
CA PHE A 263 -22.67 5.57 31.54
C PHE A 263 -21.95 6.14 30.30
N ILE A 264 -22.16 5.54 29.11
CA ILE A 264 -21.63 6.09 27.84
C ILE A 264 -22.37 7.38 27.47
N PHE A 265 -23.67 7.39 27.64
CA PHE A 265 -24.46 8.60 27.42
C PHE A 265 -24.00 9.76 28.31
N GLN A 266 -23.67 9.49 29.56
CA GLN A 266 -23.12 10.48 30.49
C GLN A 266 -21.77 11.02 30.02
N GLU A 267 -20.84 10.15 29.60
CA GLU A 267 -19.53 10.55 29.07
C GLU A 267 -19.64 11.34 27.75
N LEU A 268 -20.53 10.96 26.85
CA LEU A 268 -20.84 11.74 25.63
C LEU A 268 -21.37 13.14 25.98
N SER A 269 -22.27 13.22 26.98
CA SER A 269 -22.84 14.48 27.42
C SER A 269 -21.81 15.38 28.10
N LYS A 270 -20.87 14.80 28.85
CA LYS A 270 -19.74 15.49 29.48
C LYS A 270 -18.79 16.03 28.39
N ARG A 271 -18.37 15.21 27.44
CA ARG A 271 -17.51 15.61 26.33
C ARG A 271 -18.16 16.72 25.49
N LYS A 272 -19.47 16.64 25.23
CA LYS A 272 -20.20 17.69 24.51
C LYS A 272 -20.12 19.05 25.23
N LYS A 273 -20.24 19.07 26.57
CA LYS A 273 -20.09 20.30 27.37
C LYS A 273 -18.64 20.83 27.31
N GLU A 274 -17.67 19.97 27.43
CA GLU A 274 -16.23 20.32 27.35
C GLU A 274 -15.89 20.90 25.97
N ASN A 275 -16.30 20.26 24.89
CA ASN A 275 -16.06 20.73 23.52
C ASN A 275 -16.76 22.08 23.28
N ARG A 276 -17.97 22.29 23.82
CA ARG A 276 -18.65 23.57 23.72
C ARG A 276 -17.86 24.70 24.38
N LEU A 277 -17.28 24.48 25.55
CA LEU A 277 -16.44 25.48 26.24
C LEU A 277 -15.18 25.81 25.44
N ILE A 278 -14.56 24.77 24.80
CA ILE A 278 -13.38 24.94 23.92
C ILE A 278 -13.76 25.80 22.69
N LEU A 279 -14.90 25.54 22.07
CA LEU A 279 -15.37 26.28 20.91
C LEU A 279 -15.75 27.75 21.27
N GLU A 280 -16.38 27.98 22.42
CA GLU A 280 -16.67 29.31 22.92
C GLU A 280 -15.38 30.12 23.18
N ALA A 281 -14.29 29.45 23.59
CA ALA A 281 -12.97 30.06 23.76
C ALA A 281 -12.22 30.29 22.43
N ASN A 282 -12.59 29.58 21.35
CA ASN A 282 -11.92 29.61 20.03
C ASN A 282 -12.98 29.80 18.92
N PRO A 283 -13.57 30.98 18.73
CA PRO A 283 -14.69 31.19 17.82
C PRO A 283 -14.37 30.92 16.34
N ASP A 284 -13.10 30.93 15.95
CA ASP A 284 -12.68 30.65 14.56
C ASP A 284 -12.77 29.15 14.16
N THR A 285 -13.13 28.27 15.12
CA THR A 285 -13.22 26.80 14.89
C THR A 285 -14.67 26.32 14.72
N THR A 286 -15.58 27.18 14.25
CA THR A 286 -17.01 26.89 14.12
C THR A 286 -17.37 25.72 13.19
N GLU A 287 -16.46 25.33 12.26
CA GLU A 287 -16.67 24.24 11.32
C GLU A 287 -16.86 22.87 12.02
N PHE A 288 -16.39 22.71 13.26
CA PHE A 288 -16.41 21.44 14.01
C PHE A 288 -17.40 21.41 15.17
N GLN A 289 -18.38 22.30 15.21
CA GLN A 289 -19.33 22.43 16.34
C GLN A 289 -20.16 21.16 16.62
N ASP A 290 -20.31 20.28 15.63
CA ASP A 290 -21.12 19.06 15.76
C ASP A 290 -20.29 17.76 15.90
N TYR A 291 -18.95 17.87 16.04
CA TYR A 291 -18.06 16.71 16.20
C TYR A 291 -17.52 16.56 17.61
#